data_b90c85e681f96b58755dabba0fe19dec
#
_entry.id   b90c85e681f96b58755dabba0fe19dec
#
_cell.length_a   1.000
_cell.length_b   1.000
_cell.length_c   1.000
_cell.angle_alpha   90.00
_cell.angle_beta   90.00
_cell.angle_gamma   90.00
#
_symmetry.space_group_name_H-M   'P 1'
#
loop_
_entity.id
_entity.type
_entity.pdbx_description
1 polymer ?
#
loop_
_entity_poly.entity_id
_entity_poly.type
_entity_poly.pdbx_seq_one_letter_code
_entity_poly.pdbx_strand_id
1 'polypeptide(L)'
;MVVSLHVASGAAAGAAMRSRTLAVLCGPVLHLAGDRVPHRDIPNRRFEVASGLLCVTLLAIRRGSLHPVTVGALSAAAPDLEHLFPALRPGGSKLFHGKRGWHRSGRLPVAAQLLLAGAIVGALAAPIRSPS
;
A
#
# COMPACT_ATOMS: atom_id res chain seq x y z
N MET A 1 -8.60 -0.48 -3.59
CA MET A 1 -8.06 -1.76 -3.04
C MET A 1 -7.78 -1.55 -1.56
N VAL A 2 -7.76 -2.61 -0.71
CA VAL A 2 -7.50 -2.41 0.73
C VAL A 2 -6.10 -1.82 0.98
N VAL A 3 -5.97 -0.92 1.98
CA VAL A 3 -4.71 -0.20 2.27
C VAL A 3 -3.53 -1.15 2.49
N SER A 4 -3.75 -2.26 3.22
CA SER A 4 -2.69 -3.25 3.45
C SER A 4 -2.13 -3.89 2.17
N LEU A 5 -2.96 -4.03 1.11
CA LEU A 5 -2.49 -4.57 -0.16
C LEU A 5 -1.77 -3.49 -1.00
N HIS A 6 -2.15 -2.20 -0.88
CA HIS A 6 -1.35 -1.10 -1.43
C HIS A 6 0.03 -1.04 -0.77
N VAL A 7 0.09 -1.16 0.57
CA VAL A 7 1.34 -1.26 1.33
C VAL A 7 2.20 -2.42 0.82
N ALA A 8 1.60 -3.61 0.68
CA ALA A 8 2.30 -4.82 0.23
C ALA A 8 2.84 -4.69 -1.19
N SER A 9 2.03 -4.17 -2.12
CA SER A 9 2.45 -3.97 -3.52
C SER A 9 3.59 -2.95 -3.64
N GLY A 10 3.50 -1.83 -2.90
CA GLY A 10 4.56 -0.83 -2.83
C GLY A 10 5.84 -1.38 -2.21
N ALA A 11 5.72 -2.20 -1.16
CA ALA A 11 6.86 -2.87 -0.53
C ALA A 11 7.56 -3.84 -1.49
N ALA A 12 6.79 -4.65 -2.24
CA ALA A 12 7.33 -5.56 -3.25
C ALA A 12 8.07 -4.81 -4.36
N ALA A 13 7.49 -3.71 -4.84
CA ALA A 13 8.14 -2.86 -5.84
C ALA A 13 9.42 -2.24 -5.30
N GLY A 14 9.42 -1.73 -4.06
CA GLY A 14 10.62 -1.20 -3.41
C GLY A 14 11.72 -2.25 -3.28
N ALA A 15 11.37 -3.51 -2.98
CA ALA A 15 12.29 -4.63 -2.92
C ALA A 15 12.92 -4.93 -4.30
N ALA A 16 12.09 -4.95 -5.35
CA ALA A 16 12.53 -5.21 -6.71
C ALA A 16 13.42 -4.08 -7.28
N MET A 17 13.03 -2.83 -7.06
CA MET A 17 13.74 -1.66 -7.59
C MET A 17 15.03 -1.35 -6.83
N ARG A 18 15.13 -1.73 -5.55
CA ARG A 18 16.30 -1.49 -4.68
C ARG A 18 16.70 0.00 -4.59
N SER A 19 15.81 0.91 -4.94
CA SER A 19 15.99 2.36 -5.01
C SER A 19 14.85 3.08 -4.30
N ARG A 20 15.19 3.95 -3.34
CA ARG A 20 14.20 4.78 -2.62
C ARG A 20 13.49 5.74 -3.56
N THR A 21 14.24 6.38 -4.45
CA THR A 21 13.68 7.35 -5.41
C THR A 21 12.67 6.68 -6.32
N LEU A 22 13.01 5.54 -6.92
CA LEU A 22 12.07 4.80 -7.77
C LEU A 22 10.87 4.30 -6.97
N ALA A 23 11.07 3.82 -5.74
CA ALA A 23 9.98 3.39 -4.87
C ALA A 23 8.99 4.53 -4.55
N VAL A 24 9.49 5.75 -4.31
CA VAL A 24 8.64 6.94 -4.12
C VAL A 24 7.86 7.27 -5.38
N LEU A 25 8.50 7.30 -6.53
CA LEU A 25 7.87 7.71 -7.79
C LEU A 25 6.82 6.68 -8.27
N CYS A 26 7.11 5.40 -8.09
CA CYS A 26 6.21 4.33 -8.54
C CYS A 26 5.04 4.06 -7.59
N GLY A 27 5.14 4.42 -6.30
CA GLY A 27 4.10 4.14 -5.31
C GLY A 27 2.71 4.62 -5.70
N PRO A 28 2.51 5.92 -6.03
CA PRO A 28 1.20 6.42 -6.45
C PRO A 28 0.68 5.78 -7.74
N VAL A 29 1.56 5.41 -8.66
CA VAL A 29 1.20 4.71 -9.90
C VAL A 29 0.68 3.31 -9.59
N LEU A 30 1.36 2.58 -8.71
CA LEU A 30 0.94 1.26 -8.25
C LEU A 30 -0.38 1.31 -7.49
N HIS A 31 -0.59 2.33 -6.66
CA HIS A 31 -1.86 2.58 -6.00
C HIS A 31 -3.00 2.68 -7.02
N LEU A 32 -2.88 3.58 -8.00
CA LEU A 32 -3.89 3.76 -9.04
C LEU A 32 -4.11 2.51 -9.89
N ALA A 33 -3.05 1.76 -10.18
CA ALA A 33 -3.16 0.50 -10.90
C ALA A 33 -3.95 -0.54 -10.08
N GLY A 34 -3.67 -0.63 -8.77
CA GLY A 34 -4.39 -1.50 -7.85
C GLY A 34 -5.87 -1.16 -7.73
N ASP A 35 -6.21 0.12 -7.65
CA ASP A 35 -7.60 0.58 -7.55
C ASP A 35 -8.42 0.34 -8.82
N ARG A 36 -7.76 0.15 -9.96
CA ARG A 36 -8.43 -0.27 -11.20
C ARG A 36 -8.75 -1.77 -11.26
N VAL A 37 -8.13 -2.59 -10.41
CA VAL A 37 -8.53 -4.00 -10.26
C VAL A 37 -9.89 -4.03 -9.56
N PRO A 38 -10.92 -4.67 -10.14
CA PRO A 38 -12.25 -4.71 -9.54
C PRO A 38 -12.24 -5.49 -8.20
N HIS A 39 -12.41 -4.79 -7.08
CA HIS A 39 -12.25 -5.33 -5.72
C HIS A 39 -13.37 -4.89 -4.78
N ARG A 40 -13.45 -5.52 -3.61
CA ARG A 40 -14.32 -5.11 -2.50
C ARG A 40 -13.50 -4.32 -1.48
N ASP A 41 -14.09 -3.22 -0.97
CA ASP A 41 -13.49 -2.41 0.08
C ASP A 41 -13.90 -2.93 1.46
N ILE A 42 -13.12 -2.55 2.48
CA ILE A 42 -13.46 -2.82 3.88
C ILE A 42 -14.37 -1.70 4.37
N PRO A 43 -15.60 -2.01 4.86
CA PRO A 43 -16.50 -0.98 5.39
C PRO A 43 -15.95 -0.31 6.66
N ASN A 44 -15.11 -1.02 7.42
CA ASN A 44 -14.55 -0.52 8.67
C ASN A 44 -13.22 0.21 8.41
N ARG A 45 -13.30 1.54 8.29
CA ARG A 45 -12.14 2.40 8.07
C ARG A 45 -11.05 2.27 9.14
N ARG A 46 -11.44 2.06 10.42
CA ARG A 46 -10.45 1.91 11.51
C ARG A 46 -9.62 0.65 11.32
N PHE A 47 -10.27 -0.45 10.97
CA PHE A 47 -9.58 -1.71 10.68
C PHE A 47 -8.66 -1.57 9.45
N GLU A 48 -9.12 -0.90 8.41
CA GLU A 48 -8.35 -0.69 7.17
C GLU A 48 -7.08 0.11 7.44
N VAL A 49 -7.18 1.24 8.16
CA VAL A 49 -6.03 2.05 8.56
C VAL A 49 -5.10 1.28 9.48
N ALA A 50 -5.65 0.59 10.48
CA ALA A 50 -4.85 -0.17 11.46
C ALA A 50 -4.06 -1.31 10.79
N SER A 51 -4.69 -2.05 9.86
CA SER A 51 -4.02 -3.12 9.11
C SER A 51 -2.89 -2.59 8.22
N GLY A 52 -3.10 -1.48 7.54
CA GLY A 52 -2.05 -0.81 6.76
C GLY A 52 -0.88 -0.33 7.62
N LEU A 53 -1.17 0.34 8.74
CA LEU A 53 -0.16 0.80 9.68
C LEU A 53 0.64 -0.37 10.28
N LEU A 54 -0.02 -1.46 10.65
CA LEU A 54 0.65 -2.66 11.16
C LEU A 54 1.64 -3.22 10.13
N CYS A 55 1.24 -3.32 8.87
CA CYS A 55 2.12 -3.79 7.79
C CYS A 55 3.34 -2.87 7.63
N VAL A 56 3.15 -1.55 7.58
CA VAL A 56 4.24 -0.57 7.45
C VAL A 56 5.18 -0.65 8.66
N THR A 57 4.63 -0.69 9.87
CA THR A 57 5.41 -0.77 11.11
C THR A 57 6.26 -2.03 11.14
N LEU A 58 5.69 -3.18 10.80
CA LEU A 58 6.43 -4.44 10.71
C LEU A 58 7.59 -4.34 9.72
N LEU A 59 7.36 -3.81 8.53
CA LEU A 59 8.41 -3.61 7.51
C LEU A 59 9.48 -2.63 8.00
N ALA A 60 9.11 -1.54 8.67
CA ALA A 60 10.04 -0.56 9.22
C ALA A 60 10.93 -1.15 10.32
N ILE A 61 10.35 -1.96 11.22
CA ILE A 61 11.10 -2.67 12.27
C ILE A 61 12.07 -3.69 11.66
N ARG A 62 11.65 -4.44 10.65
CA ARG A 62 12.42 -5.57 10.09
C ARG A 62 13.44 -5.15 9.05
N ARG A 63 13.20 -4.07 8.31
CA ARG A 63 14.04 -3.61 7.18
C ARG A 63 14.67 -2.24 7.42
N GLY A 64 14.11 -1.45 8.31
CA GLY A 64 14.47 -0.06 8.55
C GLY A 64 13.50 0.89 7.85
N SER A 65 13.25 2.05 8.48
CA SER A 65 12.25 3.04 8.00
C SER A 65 12.61 3.64 6.64
N LEU A 66 13.90 3.80 6.34
CA LEU A 66 14.37 4.35 5.06
C LEU A 66 14.76 3.27 4.02
N HIS A 67 14.53 2.00 4.31
CA HIS A 67 14.79 0.93 3.34
C HIS A 67 13.80 1.05 2.15
N PRO A 68 14.21 0.78 0.89
CA PRO A 68 13.33 0.88 -0.28
C PRO A 68 11.99 0.15 -0.14
N VAL A 69 11.98 -1.00 0.55
CA VAL A 69 10.76 -1.77 0.88
C VAL A 69 9.76 -0.91 1.68
N THR A 70 10.23 -0.27 2.75
CA THR A 70 9.38 0.54 3.64
C THR A 70 8.96 1.84 2.95
N VAL A 71 9.88 2.46 2.22
CA VAL A 71 9.60 3.67 1.44
C VAL A 71 8.55 3.39 0.36
N GLY A 72 8.65 2.28 -0.35
CA GLY A 72 7.66 1.87 -1.35
C GLY A 72 6.29 1.57 -0.75
N ALA A 73 6.27 0.90 0.41
CA ALA A 73 5.05 0.66 1.19
C ALA A 73 4.31 1.96 1.53
N LEU A 74 5.04 2.93 2.11
CA LEU A 74 4.49 4.23 2.47
C LEU A 74 4.02 5.02 1.25
N SER A 75 4.81 5.04 0.18
CA SER A 75 4.48 5.78 -1.03
C SER A 75 3.24 5.24 -1.73
N ALA A 76 3.07 3.91 -1.77
CA ALA A 76 1.88 3.31 -2.37
C ALA A 76 0.62 3.49 -1.52
N ALA A 77 0.73 3.65 -0.20
CA ALA A 77 -0.39 3.97 0.68
C ALA A 77 -0.68 5.49 0.77
N ALA A 78 0.25 6.35 0.36
CA ALA A 78 0.13 7.79 0.50
C ALA A 78 -1.14 8.40 -0.14
N PRO A 79 -1.62 7.96 -1.33
CA PRO A 79 -2.87 8.46 -1.89
C PRO A 79 -4.09 8.27 -0.99
N ASP A 80 -4.12 7.23 -0.15
CA ASP A 80 -5.22 6.99 0.80
C ASP A 80 -5.31 8.04 1.91
N LEU A 81 -4.23 8.79 2.16
CA LEU A 81 -4.21 9.86 3.16
C LEU A 81 -5.23 10.97 2.84
N GLU A 82 -5.60 11.17 1.58
CA GLU A 82 -6.65 12.13 1.23
C GLU A 82 -8.03 11.75 1.79
N HIS A 83 -8.25 10.46 2.15
CA HIS A 83 -9.47 10.02 2.82
C HIS A 83 -9.49 10.43 4.30
N LEU A 84 -8.32 10.58 4.92
CA LEU A 84 -8.16 10.90 6.34
C LEU A 84 -8.02 12.41 6.57
N PHE A 85 -7.32 13.09 5.66
CA PHE A 85 -6.94 14.49 5.80
C PHE A 85 -7.55 15.36 4.68
N PRO A 86 -8.66 16.08 4.96
CA PRO A 86 -9.27 17.00 3.98
C PRO A 86 -8.31 18.07 3.46
N ALA A 87 -7.32 18.48 4.25
CA ALA A 87 -6.29 19.43 3.85
C ALA A 87 -5.45 18.97 2.64
N LEU A 88 -5.40 17.66 2.37
CA LEU A 88 -4.71 17.08 1.21
C LEU A 88 -5.56 17.09 -0.08
N ARG A 89 -6.69 17.80 -0.09
CA ARG A 89 -7.63 17.85 -1.22
C ARG A 89 -7.59 19.25 -1.88
N PRO A 90 -6.82 19.45 -2.95
CA PRO A 90 -6.79 20.72 -3.66
C PRO A 90 -8.19 21.13 -4.13
N GLY A 91 -8.62 22.36 -3.78
CA GLY A 91 -9.98 22.82 -4.08
C GLY A 91 -11.11 21.97 -3.49
N GLY A 92 -10.85 21.24 -2.38
CA GLY A 92 -11.82 20.35 -1.72
C GLY A 92 -12.05 19.01 -2.41
N SER A 93 -11.49 18.79 -3.60
CA SER A 93 -11.66 17.57 -4.41
C SER A 93 -10.55 16.56 -4.15
N LYS A 94 -10.90 15.28 -4.08
CA LYS A 94 -9.91 14.20 -3.96
C LYS A 94 -9.06 14.12 -5.23
N LEU A 95 -7.74 14.07 -5.06
CA LEU A 95 -6.80 14.05 -6.18
C LEU A 95 -6.78 12.67 -6.88
N PHE A 96 -6.74 11.60 -6.11
CA PHE A 96 -6.62 10.22 -6.59
C PHE A 96 -7.99 9.52 -6.70
N HIS A 97 -8.85 9.63 -5.69
CA HIS A 97 -10.14 8.93 -5.62
C HIS A 97 -11.34 9.76 -6.08
N GLY A 98 -11.12 10.97 -6.60
CA GLY A 98 -12.19 11.84 -7.12
C GLY A 98 -12.51 11.65 -8.60
N LYS A 99 -11.68 10.92 -9.35
CA LYS A 99 -11.84 10.77 -10.81
C LYS A 99 -12.59 9.49 -11.17
N ARG A 100 -13.60 9.61 -12.06
CA ARG A 100 -14.35 8.44 -12.56
C ARG A 100 -13.41 7.39 -13.16
N GLY A 101 -13.63 6.11 -12.80
CA GLY A 101 -12.89 4.97 -13.35
C GLY A 101 -11.49 4.74 -12.76
N TRP A 102 -11.07 5.58 -11.81
CA TRP A 102 -9.80 5.38 -11.12
C TRP A 102 -9.90 4.40 -9.95
N HIS A 103 -11.10 4.21 -9.40
CA HIS A 103 -11.43 3.20 -8.41
C HIS A 103 -12.56 2.32 -8.95
N ARG A 104 -12.43 1.00 -8.88
CA ARG A 104 -13.41 0.04 -9.42
C ARG A 104 -13.86 -0.96 -8.38
N SER A 105 -15.12 -0.89 -8.02
CA SER A 105 -15.76 -1.93 -7.20
C SER A 105 -15.93 -3.22 -8.00
N GLY A 106 -15.73 -4.38 -7.36
CA GLY A 106 -15.78 -5.66 -8.04
C GLY A 106 -15.75 -6.88 -7.15
N ARG A 107 -15.31 -8.02 -7.72
CA ARG A 107 -15.46 -9.35 -7.11
C ARG A 107 -14.29 -9.79 -6.24
N LEU A 108 -13.10 -9.17 -6.33
CA LEU A 108 -11.95 -9.60 -5.53
C LEU A 108 -12.28 -9.47 -4.02
N PRO A 109 -12.40 -10.59 -3.27
CA PRO A 109 -12.83 -10.54 -1.89
C PRO A 109 -11.80 -9.86 -0.98
N VAL A 110 -12.28 -9.19 0.08
CA VAL A 110 -11.43 -8.61 1.11
C VAL A 110 -10.46 -9.64 1.70
N ALA A 111 -10.94 -10.85 2.00
CA ALA A 111 -10.11 -11.92 2.56
C ALA A 111 -8.93 -12.29 1.65
N ALA A 112 -9.14 -12.38 0.34
CA ALA A 112 -8.06 -12.66 -0.61
C ALA A 112 -7.03 -11.52 -0.64
N GLN A 113 -7.49 -10.26 -0.58
CA GLN A 113 -6.60 -9.09 -0.53
C GLN A 113 -5.76 -9.10 0.75
N LEU A 114 -6.36 -9.38 1.91
CA LEU A 114 -5.66 -9.44 3.19
C LEU A 114 -4.66 -10.60 3.25
N LEU A 115 -5.04 -11.79 2.75
CA LEU A 115 -4.14 -12.94 2.67
C LEU A 115 -2.94 -12.65 1.78
N LEU A 116 -3.15 -12.06 0.60
CA LEU A 116 -2.07 -11.68 -0.30
C LEU A 116 -1.16 -10.62 0.32
N ALA A 117 -1.74 -9.60 0.95
CA ALA A 117 -0.98 -8.58 1.65
C ALA A 117 -0.12 -9.19 2.77
N GLY A 118 -0.72 -10.06 3.59
CA GLY A 118 -0.03 -10.77 4.67
C GLY A 118 1.10 -11.66 4.17
N ALA A 119 0.88 -12.39 3.07
CA ALA A 119 1.91 -13.24 2.45
C ALA A 119 3.11 -12.42 1.94
N ILE A 120 2.85 -11.32 1.22
CA ILE A 120 3.92 -10.44 0.69
C ILE A 120 4.68 -9.78 1.83
N VAL A 121 3.98 -9.16 2.79
CA VAL A 121 4.61 -8.48 3.93
C VAL A 121 5.38 -9.47 4.78
N GLY A 122 4.82 -10.66 5.05
CA GLY A 122 5.48 -11.72 5.79
C GLY A 122 6.78 -12.19 5.13
N ALA A 123 6.76 -12.42 3.83
CA ALA A 123 7.95 -12.78 3.07
C ALA A 123 9.01 -11.67 3.09
N LEU A 124 8.59 -10.41 2.93
CA LEU A 124 9.50 -9.27 2.95
C LEU A 124 10.01 -8.93 4.36
N ALA A 125 9.29 -9.28 5.42
CA ALA A 125 9.72 -9.09 6.81
C ALA A 125 10.56 -10.27 7.35
N ALA A 126 10.61 -11.39 6.65
CA ALA A 126 11.36 -12.57 7.07
C ALA A 126 12.86 -12.26 7.22
N PRO A 127 13.57 -12.90 8.17
CA PRO A 127 15.01 -12.76 8.31
C PRO A 127 15.71 -13.15 7.00
N ILE A 128 16.72 -12.37 6.62
CA ILE A 128 17.61 -12.76 5.51
C ILE A 128 18.46 -13.91 6.05
N ARG A 129 18.25 -15.12 5.52
CA ARG A 129 19.14 -16.25 5.83
C ARG A 129 20.51 -15.94 5.24
N SER A 130 21.54 -15.87 6.10
CA SER A 130 22.92 -15.87 5.63
C SER A 130 23.17 -17.20 4.94
N PRO A 131 23.79 -17.23 3.76
CA PRO A 131 24.27 -18.49 3.19
C PRO A 131 25.28 -19.10 4.17
N SER A 132 25.05 -20.35 4.54
CA SER A 132 25.96 -21.17 5.37
C SER A 132 27.22 -21.49 4.60
#